data_be0e2f1071faf3963269bca22bf92eed
#
_entry.id   be0e2f1071faf3963269bca22bf92eed
#
_cell.length_a   1.000
_cell.length_b   1.000
_cell.length_c   1.000
_cell.angle_alpha   90.00
_cell.angle_beta   90.00
_cell.angle_gamma   90.00
#
_symmetry.space_group_name_H-M   'P 1'
#
loop_
_entity.id
_entity.type
_entity.pdbx_description
1 polymer ?
#
loop_
_entity_poly.entity_id
_entity_poly.type
_entity_poly.pdbx_seq_one_letter_code
_entity_poly.pdbx_strand_id
1 'polypeptide(L)'
;MKKPWVSFILIIILGTTSMISCEKSRPFGEPEKQAVRDTIGKLMQNITAYAEMANTDSTFRWLSDDAASVFFSGGLAYSKPELINRFRDAYLNLKEQHFELLSDQVLVFSPEAAAFIAVQKGSNVNLNNERTEEFLLETWLWQREPSGWKVVHYHESYPHMPDQDQKTQVEQALAELAKNISEKTLTPAEMPSILTDYLTKNTFIYGATLAFAPGEKEGTKHEAAPYIYRSGNEFRQTELPEHYDYTLSEWYSEPVKIKAPFWSNPYYDAGGGGVVMVTYSIPLYDQKSNLIGVLTSDLELK
;
A
#
# COMPACT_ATOMS: atom_id res chain seq x y z
N MET A 1 -87.35 -35.63 39.41
CA MET A 1 -85.88 -35.41 39.45
C MET A 1 -85.36 -35.65 38.07
N LYS A 2 -85.06 -34.59 37.30
CA LYS A 2 -84.47 -34.66 35.91
C LYS A 2 -83.05 -34.25 36.00
N LYS A 3 -82.13 -35.14 35.57
CA LYS A 3 -80.68 -34.85 35.40
C LYS A 3 -80.45 -34.08 34.10
N PRO A 4 -79.58 -33.04 34.10
CA PRO A 4 -79.22 -32.37 32.85
C PRO A 4 -78.10 -33.13 32.17
N TRP A 5 -78.19 -33.25 30.85
CA TRP A 5 -77.17 -33.74 29.95
C TRP A 5 -76.14 -32.62 29.70
N VAL A 6 -74.90 -32.91 29.95
CA VAL A 6 -73.79 -32.04 29.63
C VAL A 6 -73.20 -32.50 28.27
N SER A 7 -73.44 -31.69 27.25
CA SER A 7 -72.83 -31.89 25.93
C SER A 7 -71.37 -31.42 25.96
N PHE A 8 -70.44 -32.34 25.78
CA PHE A 8 -69.04 -32.06 25.54
C PHE A 8 -68.86 -31.62 24.08
N ILE A 9 -68.53 -30.35 23.83
CA ILE A 9 -68.08 -29.86 22.52
C ILE A 9 -66.59 -30.14 22.44
N LEU A 10 -66.21 -31.05 21.57
CA LEU A 10 -64.80 -31.35 21.24
C LEU A 10 -64.28 -30.27 20.25
N ILE A 11 -63.54 -29.29 20.72
CA ILE A 11 -62.90 -28.32 19.86
C ILE A 11 -61.60 -28.98 19.32
N ILE A 12 -61.65 -29.40 18.05
CA ILE A 12 -60.46 -29.84 17.31
C ILE A 12 -59.71 -28.55 16.90
N ILE A 13 -58.62 -28.25 17.63
CA ILE A 13 -57.67 -27.20 17.22
C ILE A 13 -56.77 -27.83 16.15
N LEU A 14 -57.05 -27.53 14.87
CA LEU A 14 -56.12 -27.79 13.78
C LEU A 14 -54.94 -26.83 13.97
N GLY A 15 -53.90 -27.31 14.62
CA GLY A 15 -52.60 -26.65 14.63
C GLY A 15 -51.99 -26.67 13.25
N THR A 16 -52.08 -25.57 12.53
CA THR A 16 -51.24 -25.31 11.36
C THR A 16 -49.80 -25.09 11.85
N THR A 17 -49.01 -26.15 11.85
CA THR A 17 -47.55 -26.01 11.99
C THR A 17 -47.04 -25.31 10.75
N SER A 18 -46.88 -24.02 10.81
CA SER A 18 -46.09 -23.23 9.90
C SER A 18 -44.63 -23.76 10.01
N MET A 19 -44.25 -24.63 9.10
CA MET A 19 -42.83 -24.95 8.91
C MET A 19 -42.15 -23.67 8.48
N ILE A 20 -41.59 -22.94 9.44
CA ILE A 20 -40.58 -21.90 9.14
C ILE A 20 -39.43 -22.69 8.56
N SER A 21 -39.38 -22.77 7.23
CA SER A 21 -38.20 -23.20 6.50
C SER A 21 -37.07 -22.24 6.89
N CYS A 22 -36.22 -22.69 7.80
CA CYS A 22 -34.95 -22.04 8.03
C CYS A 22 -34.15 -22.27 6.73
N GLU A 23 -34.29 -21.36 5.76
CA GLU A 23 -33.42 -21.33 4.61
C GLU A 23 -32.00 -21.20 5.20
N LYS A 24 -31.25 -22.32 5.14
CA LYS A 24 -29.82 -22.28 5.44
C LYS A 24 -29.24 -21.21 4.51
N SER A 25 -28.95 -20.04 5.07
CA SER A 25 -28.23 -19.00 4.34
C SER A 25 -27.04 -19.67 3.66
N ARG A 26 -26.97 -19.60 2.33
CA ARG A 26 -25.80 -20.08 1.60
C ARG A 26 -24.59 -19.44 2.25
N PRO A 27 -23.52 -20.22 2.52
CA PRO A 27 -22.30 -19.60 3.04
C PRO A 27 -21.85 -18.55 2.04
N PHE A 28 -21.51 -17.37 2.55
CA PHE A 28 -20.95 -16.25 1.78
C PHE A 28 -19.61 -16.72 1.18
N GLY A 29 -19.66 -17.19 -0.05
CA GLY A 29 -18.59 -17.87 -0.74
C GLY A 29 -17.71 -16.94 -1.56
N GLU A 30 -16.69 -17.51 -2.21
CA GLU A 30 -15.74 -16.72 -3.00
C GLU A 30 -16.38 -15.99 -4.20
N PRO A 31 -17.38 -16.54 -4.92
CA PRO A 31 -18.04 -15.79 -5.98
C PRO A 31 -18.74 -14.52 -5.51
N GLU A 32 -19.42 -14.59 -4.35
CA GLU A 32 -20.08 -13.42 -3.76
C GLU A 32 -19.07 -12.38 -3.28
N LYS A 33 -17.96 -12.82 -2.68
CA LYS A 33 -16.86 -11.92 -2.31
C LYS A 33 -16.25 -11.26 -3.53
N GLN A 34 -16.06 -11.99 -4.63
CA GLN A 34 -15.54 -11.42 -5.88
C GLN A 34 -16.47 -10.36 -6.44
N ALA A 35 -17.78 -10.59 -6.42
CA ALA A 35 -18.76 -9.58 -6.84
C ALA A 35 -18.71 -8.29 -6.01
N VAL A 36 -18.43 -8.40 -4.70
CA VAL A 36 -18.20 -7.24 -3.83
C VAL A 36 -16.89 -6.54 -4.22
N ARG A 37 -15.79 -7.28 -4.42
CA ARG A 37 -14.51 -6.69 -4.86
C ARG A 37 -14.68 -5.91 -6.16
N ASP A 38 -15.30 -6.50 -7.15
CA ASP A 38 -15.53 -5.86 -8.45
C ASP A 38 -16.37 -4.59 -8.32
N THR A 39 -17.39 -4.62 -7.44
CA THR A 39 -18.24 -3.46 -7.18
C THR A 39 -17.44 -2.33 -6.53
N ILE A 40 -16.71 -2.63 -5.44
CA ILE A 40 -15.91 -1.62 -4.73
C ILE A 40 -14.81 -1.07 -5.62
N GLY A 41 -14.08 -1.93 -6.37
CA GLY A 41 -13.05 -1.50 -7.30
C GLY A 41 -13.60 -0.52 -8.35
N LYS A 42 -14.78 -0.79 -8.92
CA LYS A 42 -15.42 0.13 -9.87
C LYS A 42 -15.84 1.46 -9.23
N LEU A 43 -16.32 1.43 -7.98
CA LEU A 43 -16.65 2.66 -7.25
C LEU A 43 -15.40 3.50 -6.99
N MET A 44 -14.29 2.88 -6.62
CA MET A 44 -13.01 3.58 -6.42
C MET A 44 -12.49 4.19 -7.72
N GLN A 45 -12.53 3.46 -8.85
CA GLN A 45 -12.18 4.03 -10.16
C GLN A 45 -13.00 5.30 -10.49
N ASN A 46 -14.29 5.30 -10.17
CA ASN A 46 -15.13 6.49 -10.36
C ASN A 46 -14.72 7.63 -9.44
N ILE A 47 -14.41 7.35 -8.16
CA ILE A 47 -13.94 8.36 -7.19
C ILE A 47 -12.64 9.00 -7.71
N THR A 48 -11.66 8.19 -8.12
CA THR A 48 -10.39 8.68 -8.67
C THR A 48 -10.62 9.56 -9.90
N ALA A 49 -11.45 9.11 -10.85
CA ALA A 49 -11.74 9.90 -12.05
C ALA A 49 -12.41 11.24 -11.74
N TYR A 50 -13.31 11.31 -10.75
CA TYR A 50 -13.90 12.58 -10.32
C TYR A 50 -12.92 13.46 -9.55
N ALA A 51 -12.03 12.86 -8.75
CA ALA A 51 -10.97 13.58 -8.09
C ALA A 51 -10.04 14.24 -9.12
N GLU A 52 -9.59 13.50 -10.15
CA GLU A 52 -8.76 14.06 -11.22
C GLU A 52 -9.42 15.22 -11.96
N MET A 53 -10.76 15.24 -12.04
CA MET A 53 -11.52 16.36 -12.57
C MET A 53 -11.72 17.52 -11.58
N ALA A 54 -11.14 17.44 -10.37
CA ALA A 54 -11.38 18.37 -9.26
C ALA A 54 -12.88 18.56 -8.93
N ASN A 55 -13.69 17.53 -9.15
CA ASN A 55 -15.13 17.55 -8.91
C ASN A 55 -15.46 17.03 -7.50
N THR A 56 -15.38 17.92 -6.52
CA THR A 56 -15.57 17.61 -5.11
C THR A 56 -16.89 16.88 -4.82
N ASP A 57 -18.02 17.39 -5.34
CA ASP A 57 -19.34 16.85 -5.04
C ASP A 57 -19.50 15.42 -5.60
N SER A 58 -18.95 15.14 -6.76
CA SER A 58 -18.96 13.81 -7.37
C SER A 58 -17.97 12.86 -6.68
N THR A 59 -16.79 13.34 -6.28
CA THR A 59 -15.78 12.55 -5.56
C THR A 59 -16.33 12.03 -4.24
N PHE A 60 -16.99 12.89 -3.47
CA PHE A 60 -17.45 12.58 -2.11
C PHE A 60 -18.94 12.21 -1.97
N ARG A 61 -19.65 11.99 -3.09
CA ARG A 61 -21.08 11.63 -3.07
C ARG A 61 -21.37 10.28 -2.39
N TRP A 62 -20.37 9.42 -2.31
CA TRP A 62 -20.50 8.11 -1.65
C TRP A 62 -20.24 8.14 -0.16
N LEU A 63 -19.79 9.26 0.42
CA LEU A 63 -19.67 9.36 1.87
C LEU A 63 -21.05 9.20 2.52
N SER A 64 -21.10 8.41 3.59
CA SER A 64 -22.31 8.22 4.40
C SER A 64 -22.77 9.54 5.03
N ASP A 65 -24.07 9.70 5.17
CA ASP A 65 -24.69 10.81 5.91
C ASP A 65 -24.90 10.48 7.40
N ASP A 66 -24.50 9.25 7.82
CA ASP A 66 -24.56 8.87 9.23
C ASP A 66 -23.62 9.75 10.07
N ALA A 67 -24.15 10.36 11.12
CA ALA A 67 -23.39 11.21 12.03
C ALA A 67 -22.26 10.46 12.80
N ALA A 68 -22.33 9.13 12.86
CA ALA A 68 -21.26 8.29 13.41
C ALA A 68 -20.08 8.09 12.46
N SER A 69 -20.21 8.46 11.18
CA SER A 69 -19.13 8.35 10.19
C SER A 69 -18.06 9.41 10.47
N VAL A 70 -16.79 8.98 10.45
CA VAL A 70 -15.63 9.85 10.70
C VAL A 70 -14.62 9.68 9.57
N PHE A 71 -14.09 10.79 9.09
CA PHE A 71 -13.16 10.85 7.97
C PHE A 71 -11.85 11.52 8.39
N PHE A 72 -10.73 10.91 8.07
CA PHE A 72 -9.40 11.45 8.40
C PHE A 72 -8.66 11.83 7.13
N SER A 73 -8.07 13.02 7.12
CA SER A 73 -7.18 13.50 6.06
C SER A 73 -6.05 14.32 6.68
N GLY A 74 -4.80 13.96 6.36
CA GLY A 74 -3.62 14.67 6.85
C GLY A 74 -3.53 14.71 8.39
N GLY A 75 -3.95 13.65 9.07
CA GLY A 75 -3.89 13.53 10.54
C GLY A 75 -5.00 14.24 11.30
N LEU A 76 -5.98 14.83 10.63
CA LEU A 76 -7.13 15.52 11.24
C LEU A 76 -8.44 14.78 10.94
N ALA A 77 -9.34 14.79 11.92
CA ALA A 77 -10.68 14.20 11.79
C ALA A 77 -11.68 15.24 11.29
N TYR A 78 -12.58 14.82 10.40
CA TYR A 78 -13.59 15.65 9.76
C TYR A 78 -14.95 14.96 9.78
N SER A 79 -16.02 15.74 9.93
CA SER A 79 -17.35 15.37 9.47
C SER A 79 -17.41 15.42 7.93
N LYS A 80 -18.43 14.82 7.33
CA LYS A 80 -18.63 14.85 5.88
C LYS A 80 -18.64 16.28 5.30
N PRO A 81 -19.40 17.26 5.84
CA PRO A 81 -19.37 18.63 5.31
C PRO A 81 -18.01 19.30 5.42
N GLU A 82 -17.29 19.09 6.53
CA GLU A 82 -15.95 19.67 6.74
C GLU A 82 -14.93 19.09 5.76
N LEU A 83 -14.96 17.77 5.54
CA LEU A 83 -14.08 17.12 4.54
C LEU A 83 -14.36 17.65 3.13
N ILE A 84 -15.63 17.72 2.73
CA ILE A 84 -16.01 18.24 1.42
C ILE A 84 -15.54 19.69 1.23
N ASN A 85 -15.70 20.56 2.24
CA ASN A 85 -15.24 21.94 2.17
C ASN A 85 -13.72 22.03 2.06
N ARG A 86 -12.97 21.23 2.86
CA ARG A 86 -11.52 21.16 2.78
C ARG A 86 -11.03 20.84 1.36
N PHE A 87 -11.60 19.80 0.74
CA PHE A 87 -11.20 19.42 -0.63
C PHE A 87 -11.71 20.42 -1.68
N ARG A 88 -12.85 21.05 -1.47
CA ARG A 88 -13.31 22.10 -2.37
C ARG A 88 -12.33 23.27 -2.40
N ASP A 89 -11.85 23.71 -1.22
CA ASP A 89 -10.87 24.80 -1.12
C ASP A 89 -9.52 24.37 -1.75
N ALA A 90 -9.08 23.12 -1.55
CA ALA A 90 -7.87 22.60 -2.18
C ALA A 90 -8.00 22.59 -3.71
N TYR A 91 -9.12 22.14 -4.24
CA TYR A 91 -9.37 22.03 -5.68
C TYR A 91 -9.46 23.40 -6.38
N LEU A 92 -9.81 24.48 -5.68
CA LEU A 92 -9.80 25.83 -6.23
C LEU A 92 -8.40 26.28 -6.66
N ASN A 93 -7.35 25.72 -6.10
CA ASN A 93 -5.96 26.07 -6.38
C ASN A 93 -5.30 25.09 -7.37
N LEU A 94 -6.00 24.05 -7.82
CA LEU A 94 -5.49 23.05 -8.74
C LEU A 94 -5.78 23.41 -10.20
N LYS A 95 -4.78 23.23 -11.03
CA LYS A 95 -4.88 23.29 -12.50
C LYS A 95 -5.07 21.89 -13.07
N GLU A 96 -4.29 20.93 -12.55
CA GLU A 96 -4.29 19.53 -12.96
C GLU A 96 -3.98 18.65 -11.75
N GLN A 97 -4.57 17.47 -11.69
CA GLN A 97 -4.13 16.40 -10.77
C GLN A 97 -4.32 15.04 -11.43
N HIS A 98 -3.44 14.14 -11.05
CA HIS A 98 -3.44 12.76 -11.53
C HIS A 98 -3.06 11.81 -10.41
N PHE A 99 -3.70 10.62 -10.39
CA PHE A 99 -3.43 9.58 -9.41
C PHE A 99 -3.02 8.29 -10.11
N GLU A 100 -1.83 7.82 -9.80
CA GLU A 100 -1.33 6.51 -10.21
C GLU A 100 -1.56 5.51 -9.07
N LEU A 101 -2.37 4.48 -9.33
CA LEU A 101 -2.60 3.40 -8.38
C LEU A 101 -1.41 2.42 -8.41
N LEU A 102 -0.63 2.38 -7.34
CA LEU A 102 0.57 1.56 -7.23
C LEU A 102 0.27 0.18 -6.64
N SER A 103 -0.64 0.13 -5.67
CA SER A 103 -1.10 -1.11 -5.04
C SER A 103 -2.49 -0.91 -4.48
N ASP A 104 -3.33 -1.94 -4.58
CA ASP A 104 -4.63 -1.96 -3.92
C ASP A 104 -5.03 -3.35 -3.42
N GLN A 105 -5.92 -3.36 -2.44
CA GLN A 105 -6.55 -4.56 -1.93
C GLN A 105 -7.98 -4.25 -1.49
N VAL A 106 -8.92 -5.12 -1.88
CA VAL A 106 -10.29 -5.12 -1.33
C VAL A 106 -10.45 -6.26 -0.35
N LEU A 107 -10.55 -5.94 0.93
CA LEU A 107 -10.89 -6.87 1.99
C LEU A 107 -12.42 -6.94 2.13
N VAL A 108 -13.01 -8.11 1.93
CA VAL A 108 -14.46 -8.30 2.02
C VAL A 108 -14.79 -9.01 3.33
N PHE A 109 -15.50 -8.32 4.22
CA PHE A 109 -15.87 -8.82 5.55
C PHE A 109 -17.22 -9.53 5.54
N SER A 110 -18.19 -8.99 4.78
CA SER A 110 -19.55 -9.54 4.64
C SER A 110 -20.15 -9.09 3.29
N PRO A 111 -21.36 -9.55 2.94
CA PRO A 111 -22.09 -9.03 1.76
C PRO A 111 -22.37 -7.52 1.82
N GLU A 112 -22.32 -6.92 3.02
CA GLU A 112 -22.64 -5.52 3.27
C GLU A 112 -21.44 -4.68 3.72
N ALA A 113 -20.24 -5.27 3.91
CA ALA A 113 -19.07 -4.55 4.42
C ALA A 113 -17.77 -4.96 3.73
N ALA A 114 -16.99 -3.96 3.32
CA ALA A 114 -15.67 -4.15 2.71
C ALA A 114 -14.75 -2.97 3.04
N ALA A 115 -13.42 -3.21 2.98
CA ALA A 115 -12.43 -2.14 2.98
C ALA A 115 -11.66 -2.15 1.67
N PHE A 116 -11.42 -0.97 1.10
CA PHE A 116 -10.44 -0.74 0.05
C PHE A 116 -9.23 -0.09 0.69
N ILE A 117 -8.07 -0.67 0.46
CA ILE A 117 -6.77 -0.18 0.95
C ILE A 117 -5.91 0.06 -0.27
N ALA A 118 -5.26 1.22 -0.34
CA ALA A 118 -4.45 1.56 -1.50
C ALA A 118 -3.19 2.36 -1.14
N VAL A 119 -2.19 2.22 -2.01
CA VAL A 119 -1.07 3.13 -2.13
C VAL A 119 -1.19 3.79 -3.50
N GLN A 120 -1.24 5.10 -3.52
CA GLN A 120 -1.30 5.89 -4.75
C GLN A 120 -0.16 6.91 -4.80
N LYS A 121 0.26 7.27 -6.00
CA LYS A 121 1.11 8.43 -6.24
C LYS A 121 0.25 9.52 -6.84
N GLY A 122 0.07 10.61 -6.10
CA GLY A 122 -0.58 11.82 -6.57
C GLY A 122 0.42 12.77 -7.22
N SER A 123 0.08 13.34 -8.35
CA SER A 123 0.81 14.45 -8.96
C SER A 123 -0.13 15.62 -9.22
N ASN A 124 0.22 16.79 -8.72
CA ASN A 124 -0.60 17.99 -8.76
C ASN A 124 0.14 19.13 -9.43
N VAL A 125 -0.57 19.92 -10.23
CA VAL A 125 -0.09 21.20 -10.76
C VAL A 125 -1.02 22.29 -10.24
N ASN A 126 -0.51 23.26 -9.51
CA ASN A 126 -1.30 24.38 -9.01
C ASN A 126 -1.46 25.50 -10.07
N LEU A 127 -2.23 26.52 -9.74
CA LEU A 127 -2.48 27.66 -10.65
C LEU A 127 -1.20 28.47 -10.97
N ASN A 128 -0.14 28.36 -10.16
CA ASN A 128 1.18 28.98 -10.41
C ASN A 128 2.09 28.11 -11.29
N ASN A 129 1.60 26.95 -11.80
CA ASN A 129 2.34 25.92 -12.53
C ASN A 129 3.44 25.24 -11.68
N GLU A 130 3.34 25.26 -10.37
CA GLU A 130 4.20 24.50 -9.49
C GLU A 130 3.68 23.07 -9.43
N ARG A 131 4.59 22.11 -9.64
CA ARG A 131 4.28 20.67 -9.61
C ARG A 131 4.69 20.10 -8.25
N THR A 132 3.80 19.32 -7.65
CA THR A 132 4.07 18.50 -6.46
C THR A 132 3.76 17.06 -6.74
N GLU A 133 4.53 16.15 -6.18
CA GLU A 133 4.28 14.71 -6.18
C GLU A 133 4.33 14.20 -4.75
N GLU A 134 3.39 13.33 -4.39
CA GLU A 134 3.29 12.78 -3.05
C GLU A 134 2.69 11.37 -3.09
N PHE A 135 3.01 10.56 -2.10
CA PHE A 135 2.38 9.26 -1.92
C PHE A 135 1.22 9.38 -0.94
N LEU A 136 0.13 8.69 -1.23
CA LEU A 136 -1.05 8.61 -0.40
C LEU A 136 -1.24 7.17 0.04
N LEU A 137 -1.43 6.98 1.34
CA LEU A 137 -1.80 5.71 1.95
C LEU A 137 -3.26 5.85 2.37
N GLU A 138 -4.14 5.06 1.77
CA GLU A 138 -5.58 5.24 1.91
C GLU A 138 -6.27 4.00 2.43
N THR A 139 -7.28 4.21 3.25
CA THR A 139 -8.24 3.19 3.67
C THR A 139 -9.66 3.74 3.55
N TRP A 140 -10.49 3.05 2.78
CA TRP A 140 -11.89 3.36 2.56
C TRP A 140 -12.74 2.22 3.10
N LEU A 141 -13.48 2.44 4.20
CA LEU A 141 -14.39 1.45 4.75
C LEU A 141 -15.79 1.65 4.17
N TRP A 142 -16.26 0.64 3.46
CA TRP A 142 -17.52 0.62 2.76
C TRP A 142 -18.55 -0.20 3.51
N GLN A 143 -19.77 0.35 3.61
CA GLN A 143 -20.95 -0.34 4.13
C GLN A 143 -22.10 -0.20 3.14
N ARG A 144 -22.87 -1.27 3.00
CA ARG A 144 -24.07 -1.27 2.16
C ARG A 144 -25.24 -0.73 2.95
N GLU A 145 -25.75 0.42 2.55
CA GLU A 145 -26.96 1.06 3.07
C GLU A 145 -28.14 0.80 2.11
N PRO A 146 -29.39 1.11 2.49
CA PRO A 146 -30.56 1.01 1.60
C PRO A 146 -30.40 1.81 0.29
N SER A 147 -29.63 2.89 0.31
CA SER A 147 -29.31 3.75 -0.83
C SER A 147 -28.15 3.21 -1.70
N GLY A 148 -27.53 2.10 -1.32
CA GLY A 148 -26.37 1.49 -1.97
C GLY A 148 -25.10 1.50 -1.11
N TRP A 149 -23.96 1.27 -1.72
CA TRP A 149 -22.68 1.30 -1.04
C TRP A 149 -22.30 2.73 -0.62
N LYS A 150 -21.93 2.89 0.66
CA LYS A 150 -21.48 4.16 1.24
C LYS A 150 -20.16 3.99 1.99
N VAL A 151 -19.35 5.03 1.97
CA VAL A 151 -18.12 5.12 2.75
C VAL A 151 -18.47 5.63 4.14
N VAL A 152 -18.29 4.78 5.14
CA VAL A 152 -18.55 5.11 6.55
C VAL A 152 -17.28 5.56 7.29
N HIS A 153 -16.13 5.29 6.71
CA HIS A 153 -14.83 5.76 7.19
C HIS A 153 -13.87 5.93 6.02
N TYR A 154 -13.12 7.01 6.05
CA TYR A 154 -12.01 7.29 5.13
C TYR A 154 -10.81 7.73 5.95
N HIS A 155 -9.67 7.19 5.62
CA HIS A 155 -8.40 7.62 6.17
C HIS A 155 -7.39 7.79 5.05
N GLU A 156 -6.76 8.94 5.02
CA GLU A 156 -5.69 9.31 4.13
C GLU A 156 -4.51 9.81 4.96
N SER A 157 -3.33 9.29 4.67
CA SER A 157 -2.08 9.74 5.27
C SER A 157 -0.98 9.87 4.22
N TYR A 158 0.00 10.69 4.53
CA TYR A 158 1.16 10.97 3.68
C TYR A 158 2.41 10.45 4.39
N PRO A 159 3.24 9.62 3.73
CA PRO A 159 4.47 9.12 4.33
C PRO A 159 5.40 10.28 4.69
N HIS A 160 5.99 10.20 5.88
CA HIS A 160 6.93 11.21 6.34
C HIS A 160 8.34 10.92 5.84
N MET A 161 8.98 11.94 5.25
CA MET A 161 10.39 11.83 4.89
C MET A 161 11.26 11.68 6.13
N PRO A 162 12.34 10.87 6.06
CA PRO A 162 13.26 10.70 7.18
C PRO A 162 13.94 12.04 7.50
N ASP A 163 14.09 12.32 8.79
CA ASP A 163 14.83 13.49 9.24
C ASP A 163 16.36 13.33 9.02
N GLN A 164 17.11 14.40 9.29
CA GLN A 164 18.56 14.41 9.07
C GLN A 164 19.31 13.41 9.96
N ASP A 165 18.82 13.17 11.18
CA ASP A 165 19.46 12.23 12.10
C ASP A 165 19.28 10.79 11.62
N GLN A 166 18.08 10.44 11.15
CA GLN A 166 17.79 9.13 10.54
C GLN A 166 18.65 8.91 9.28
N LYS A 167 18.75 9.90 8.40
CA LYS A 167 19.61 9.83 7.22
C LYS A 167 21.07 9.63 7.61
N THR A 168 21.59 10.38 8.56
CA THR A 168 22.97 10.25 9.03
C THR A 168 23.27 8.85 9.60
N GLN A 169 22.33 8.27 10.35
CA GLN A 169 22.48 6.90 10.87
C GLN A 169 22.57 5.87 9.73
N VAL A 170 21.74 5.98 8.70
CA VAL A 170 21.79 5.10 7.52
C VAL A 170 23.11 5.26 6.77
N GLU A 171 23.54 6.51 6.53
CA GLU A 171 24.79 6.82 5.84
C GLU A 171 26.00 6.20 6.54
N GLN A 172 26.07 6.35 7.86
CA GLN A 172 27.15 5.78 8.68
C GLN A 172 27.11 4.23 8.66
N ALA A 173 25.94 3.64 8.84
CA ALA A 173 25.80 2.18 8.87
C ALA A 173 26.18 1.56 7.51
N LEU A 174 25.73 2.15 6.40
CA LEU A 174 26.04 1.64 5.06
C LEU A 174 27.49 1.86 4.69
N ALA A 175 28.09 3.00 5.06
CA ALA A 175 29.51 3.26 4.84
C ALA A 175 30.41 2.26 5.60
N GLU A 176 30.03 1.88 6.83
CA GLU A 176 30.71 0.83 7.59
C GLU A 176 30.61 -0.53 6.90
N LEU A 177 29.43 -0.91 6.43
CA LEU A 177 29.27 -2.15 5.67
C LEU A 177 30.10 -2.11 4.38
N ALA A 178 30.03 -1.04 3.60
CA ALA A 178 30.79 -0.86 2.38
C ALA A 178 32.30 -1.03 2.62
N LYS A 179 32.85 -0.44 3.69
CA LYS A 179 34.24 -0.60 4.09
C LYS A 179 34.58 -2.07 4.42
N ASN A 180 33.72 -2.76 5.16
CA ASN A 180 33.95 -4.15 5.60
C ASN A 180 33.94 -5.15 4.44
N ILE A 181 33.28 -4.82 3.34
CA ILE A 181 33.13 -5.71 2.16
C ILE A 181 34.03 -5.29 1.00
N SER A 182 34.56 -4.06 0.96
CA SER A 182 35.37 -3.53 -0.15
C SER A 182 36.66 -4.31 -0.45
N GLU A 183 37.22 -4.99 0.54
CA GLU A 183 38.46 -5.79 0.43
C GLU A 183 38.19 -7.26 0.05
N LYS A 184 36.93 -7.66 -0.08
CA LYS A 184 36.52 -9.04 -0.34
C LYS A 184 36.12 -9.24 -1.80
N THR A 185 36.43 -10.40 -2.35
CA THR A 185 35.80 -10.84 -3.60
C THR A 185 34.38 -11.33 -3.23
N LEU A 186 33.38 -10.51 -3.52
CA LEU A 186 31.98 -10.79 -3.18
C LEU A 186 31.31 -11.62 -4.29
N THR A 187 30.49 -12.56 -3.86
CA THR A 187 29.60 -13.31 -4.76
C THR A 187 28.13 -13.07 -4.37
N PRO A 188 27.19 -13.16 -5.31
CA PRO A 188 25.77 -13.03 -5.00
C PRO A 188 25.29 -14.01 -3.91
N ALA A 189 25.87 -15.22 -3.86
CA ALA A 189 25.50 -16.26 -2.90
C ALA A 189 25.86 -15.93 -1.45
N GLU A 190 26.86 -15.07 -1.21
CA GLU A 190 27.30 -14.67 0.13
C GLU A 190 26.49 -13.51 0.70
N MET A 191 25.88 -12.71 -0.18
CA MET A 191 25.20 -11.47 0.22
C MET A 191 24.03 -11.67 1.17
N PRO A 192 23.15 -12.68 1.02
CA PRO A 192 22.02 -12.84 1.93
C PRO A 192 22.42 -12.92 3.40
N SER A 193 23.50 -13.65 3.73
CA SER A 193 23.99 -13.74 5.11
C SER A 193 24.54 -12.40 5.61
N ILE A 194 25.35 -11.73 4.78
CA ILE A 194 25.96 -10.43 5.14
C ILE A 194 24.88 -9.37 5.36
N LEU A 195 23.86 -9.30 4.48
CA LEU A 195 22.77 -8.33 4.58
C LEU A 195 21.85 -8.64 5.76
N THR A 196 21.60 -9.92 6.06
CA THR A 196 20.82 -10.31 7.26
C THR A 196 21.52 -9.88 8.54
N ASP A 197 22.84 -10.09 8.64
CA ASP A 197 23.64 -9.62 9.78
C ASP A 197 23.64 -8.09 9.89
N TYR A 198 23.72 -7.41 8.77
CA TYR A 198 23.66 -5.95 8.69
C TYR A 198 22.31 -5.43 9.19
N LEU A 199 21.20 -5.95 8.68
CA LEU A 199 19.85 -5.56 9.09
C LEU A 199 19.57 -5.93 10.57
N THR A 200 20.11 -7.05 11.07
CA THR A 200 19.96 -7.45 12.47
C THR A 200 20.57 -6.41 13.42
N LYS A 201 21.70 -5.83 13.06
CA LYS A 201 22.38 -4.78 13.84
C LYS A 201 21.70 -3.41 13.69
N ASN A 202 21.08 -3.14 12.56
CA ASN A 202 20.49 -1.83 12.21
C ASN A 202 18.97 -1.94 12.10
N THR A 203 18.29 -2.00 13.26
CA THR A 203 16.85 -2.30 13.32
C THR A 203 15.93 -1.26 12.69
N PHE A 204 16.42 -0.05 12.44
CA PHE A 204 15.72 1.04 11.79
C PHE A 204 15.75 0.96 10.25
N ILE A 205 16.65 0.14 9.67
CA ILE A 205 16.74 -0.08 8.22
C ILE A 205 15.72 -1.15 7.82
N TYR A 206 14.92 -0.86 6.80
CA TYR A 206 13.89 -1.75 6.30
C TYR A 206 14.48 -2.89 5.46
N GLY A 207 15.31 -2.56 4.48
CA GLY A 207 15.89 -3.51 3.54
C GLY A 207 17.28 -3.10 3.06
N ALA A 208 17.97 -4.02 2.40
CA ALA A 208 19.29 -3.80 1.84
C ALA A 208 19.59 -4.78 0.70
N THR A 209 20.36 -4.34 -0.30
CA THR A 209 20.92 -5.19 -1.36
C THR A 209 22.33 -4.76 -1.72
N LEU A 210 23.10 -5.68 -2.28
CA LEU A 210 24.17 -5.36 -3.24
C LEU A 210 23.67 -5.77 -4.63
N ALA A 211 23.20 -4.79 -5.39
CA ALA A 211 22.84 -4.99 -6.79
C ALA A 211 24.10 -4.99 -7.64
N PHE A 212 24.51 -6.17 -8.10
CA PHE A 212 25.75 -6.35 -8.85
C PHE A 212 25.66 -5.65 -10.22
N ALA A 213 26.79 -5.15 -10.70
CA ALA A 213 26.84 -4.63 -12.05
C ALA A 213 26.51 -5.76 -13.05
N PRO A 214 25.62 -5.51 -14.01
CA PRO A 214 25.29 -6.51 -15.02
C PRO A 214 26.54 -7.00 -15.75
N GLY A 215 26.68 -8.31 -15.88
CA GLY A 215 27.76 -8.97 -16.60
C GLY A 215 27.22 -9.83 -17.73
N GLU A 216 28.08 -10.19 -18.66
CA GLU A 216 27.78 -11.21 -19.65
C GLU A 216 28.52 -12.52 -19.31
N LYS A 217 27.78 -13.63 -19.26
CA LYS A 217 28.32 -14.96 -19.14
C LYS A 217 27.72 -15.83 -20.24
N GLU A 218 28.57 -16.38 -21.11
CA GLU A 218 28.15 -17.24 -22.22
C GLU A 218 27.13 -16.58 -23.17
N GLY A 219 27.22 -15.23 -23.36
CA GLY A 219 26.27 -14.46 -24.19
C GLY A 219 24.90 -14.17 -23.56
N THR A 220 24.76 -14.47 -22.28
CA THR A 220 23.55 -14.17 -21.52
C THR A 220 23.81 -13.05 -20.48
N LYS A 221 22.95 -12.04 -20.42
CA LYS A 221 23.02 -11.00 -19.40
C LYS A 221 22.80 -11.63 -18.03
N HIS A 222 23.79 -11.53 -17.16
CA HIS A 222 23.70 -11.98 -15.77
C HIS A 222 23.44 -10.77 -14.88
N GLU A 223 22.29 -10.76 -14.22
CA GLU A 223 21.91 -9.80 -13.21
C GLU A 223 21.72 -10.52 -11.89
N ALA A 224 22.20 -9.93 -10.80
CA ALA A 224 22.02 -10.46 -9.47
C ALA A 224 21.87 -9.29 -8.48
N ALA A 225 20.80 -9.30 -7.73
CA ALA A 225 20.50 -8.31 -6.71
C ALA A 225 19.72 -8.99 -5.57
N PRO A 226 20.39 -9.83 -4.76
CA PRO A 226 19.76 -10.46 -3.61
C PRO A 226 19.35 -9.38 -2.62
N TYR A 227 18.05 -9.27 -2.40
CA TYR A 227 17.45 -8.28 -1.52
C TYR A 227 16.91 -8.93 -0.25
N ILE A 228 17.32 -8.41 0.88
CA ILE A 228 16.82 -8.81 2.21
C ILE A 228 16.01 -7.66 2.79
N TYR A 229 14.81 -7.95 3.27
CA TYR A 229 13.94 -6.94 3.85
C TYR A 229 13.13 -7.47 5.04
N ARG A 230 12.61 -6.56 5.87
CA ARG A 230 11.78 -6.90 7.02
C ARG A 230 10.35 -7.20 6.62
N SER A 231 9.78 -8.25 7.18
CA SER A 231 8.37 -8.60 7.07
C SER A 231 7.84 -8.96 8.46
N GLY A 232 7.32 -7.98 9.17
CA GLY A 232 7.01 -8.11 10.59
C GLY A 232 8.29 -8.35 11.43
N ASN A 233 8.35 -9.47 12.15
CA ASN A 233 9.50 -9.84 12.97
C ASN A 233 10.52 -10.73 12.24
N GLU A 234 10.31 -11.00 10.96
CA GLU A 234 11.15 -11.89 10.16
C GLU A 234 11.86 -11.13 9.04
N PHE A 235 12.90 -11.75 8.48
CA PHE A 235 13.50 -11.31 7.23
C PHE A 235 12.98 -12.15 6.07
N ARG A 236 12.74 -11.49 4.95
CA ARG A 236 12.47 -12.14 3.67
C ARG A 236 13.57 -11.85 2.68
N GLN A 237 13.77 -12.78 1.77
CA GLN A 237 14.71 -12.67 0.68
C GLN A 237 13.99 -12.75 -0.66
N THR A 238 14.41 -11.94 -1.62
CA THR A 238 14.00 -12.02 -3.02
C THR A 238 15.17 -11.64 -3.93
N GLU A 239 15.03 -11.90 -5.22
CA GLU A 239 15.96 -11.43 -6.26
C GLU A 239 15.26 -10.32 -7.05
N LEU A 240 15.79 -9.10 -7.00
CA LEU A 240 15.15 -7.95 -7.66
C LEU A 240 14.97 -8.12 -9.18
N PRO A 241 15.92 -8.73 -9.93
CA PRO A 241 15.73 -8.97 -11.37
C PRO A 241 14.51 -9.82 -11.75
N GLU A 242 13.94 -10.57 -10.79
CA GLU A 242 12.71 -11.34 -11.02
C GLU A 242 11.48 -10.44 -11.09
N HIS A 243 11.57 -9.19 -10.64
CA HIS A 243 10.47 -8.24 -10.55
C HIS A 243 10.60 -7.09 -11.56
N TYR A 244 11.81 -6.55 -11.73
CA TYR A 244 12.08 -5.41 -12.62
C TYR A 244 13.56 -5.27 -12.98
N ASP A 245 13.86 -4.49 -14.02
CA ASP A 245 15.23 -4.10 -14.35
C ASP A 245 15.72 -3.00 -13.39
N TYR A 246 16.42 -3.42 -12.34
CA TYR A 246 16.94 -2.52 -11.31
C TYR A 246 17.93 -1.49 -11.84
N THR A 247 18.57 -1.75 -12.98
CA THR A 247 19.56 -0.81 -13.54
C THR A 247 18.95 0.50 -14.03
N LEU A 248 17.64 0.50 -14.27
CA LEU A 248 16.87 1.67 -14.66
C LEU A 248 16.36 2.47 -13.45
N SER A 249 16.41 1.88 -12.25
CA SER A 249 15.94 2.55 -11.03
C SER A 249 16.88 3.69 -10.64
N GLU A 250 16.31 4.79 -10.11
CA GLU A 250 17.07 5.97 -9.69
C GLU A 250 18.12 5.60 -8.63
N TRP A 251 17.77 4.75 -7.67
CA TRP A 251 18.66 4.31 -6.61
C TRP A 251 19.89 3.53 -7.11
N TYR A 252 19.86 2.97 -8.34
CA TYR A 252 20.99 2.31 -8.98
C TYR A 252 21.69 3.25 -9.98
N SER A 253 20.93 3.85 -10.89
CA SER A 253 21.47 4.59 -12.03
C SER A 253 22.16 5.91 -11.62
N GLU A 254 21.57 6.67 -10.69
CA GLU A 254 22.15 7.98 -10.31
C GLU A 254 23.49 7.85 -9.54
N PRO A 255 23.65 6.99 -8.49
CA PRO A 255 24.95 6.85 -7.84
C PRO A 255 26.06 6.35 -8.79
N VAL A 256 25.72 5.48 -9.76
CA VAL A 256 26.69 5.03 -10.79
C VAL A 256 27.10 6.18 -11.69
N LYS A 257 26.16 7.01 -12.13
CA LYS A 257 26.38 8.16 -13.00
C LYS A 257 27.23 9.25 -12.33
N ILE A 258 26.91 9.59 -11.08
CA ILE A 258 27.66 10.63 -10.35
C ILE A 258 28.92 10.10 -9.67
N LYS A 259 29.11 8.79 -9.60
CA LYS A 259 30.21 8.07 -8.91
C LYS A 259 30.34 8.45 -7.43
N ALA A 260 29.21 8.66 -6.77
CA ALA A 260 29.13 9.10 -5.38
C ALA A 260 27.88 8.51 -4.71
N PRO A 261 27.85 8.47 -3.37
CA PRO A 261 26.63 8.10 -2.64
C PRO A 261 25.44 9.00 -2.99
N PHE A 262 24.24 8.44 -2.93
CA PHE A 262 23.03 9.10 -3.39
C PHE A 262 21.80 8.68 -2.57
N TRP A 263 20.92 9.60 -2.24
CA TRP A 263 19.58 9.36 -1.72
C TRP A 263 18.56 9.43 -2.86
N SER A 264 17.78 8.38 -3.05
CA SER A 264 16.68 8.42 -4.02
C SER A 264 15.56 9.36 -3.59
N ASN A 265 14.73 9.77 -4.56
CA ASN A 265 13.40 10.26 -4.26
C ASN A 265 12.55 9.12 -3.67
N PRO A 266 11.44 9.42 -2.95
CA PRO A 266 10.49 8.40 -2.53
C PRO A 266 9.95 7.61 -3.73
N TYR A 267 9.83 6.29 -3.56
CA TYR A 267 9.22 5.41 -4.55
C TYR A 267 8.52 4.24 -3.88
N TYR A 268 7.58 3.63 -4.59
CA TYR A 268 6.95 2.39 -4.16
C TYR A 268 7.70 1.20 -4.75
N ASP A 269 8.22 0.33 -3.90
CA ASP A 269 8.95 -0.87 -4.32
C ASP A 269 8.05 -2.11 -4.32
N ALA A 270 7.42 -2.40 -5.46
CA ALA A 270 6.57 -3.57 -5.66
C ALA A 270 7.35 -4.90 -5.54
N GLY A 271 8.66 -4.90 -5.83
CA GLY A 271 9.54 -6.07 -5.74
C GLY A 271 10.15 -6.30 -4.35
N GLY A 272 10.24 -5.26 -3.53
CA GLY A 272 10.90 -5.26 -2.23
C GLY A 272 9.96 -5.17 -1.03
N GLY A 273 8.82 -5.83 -1.08
CA GLY A 273 7.89 -5.92 0.04
C GLY A 273 6.66 -5.01 -0.05
N GLY A 274 6.51 -4.23 -1.12
CA GLY A 274 5.32 -3.42 -1.38
C GLY A 274 5.15 -2.25 -0.42
N VAL A 275 6.22 -1.51 -0.17
CA VAL A 275 6.25 -0.34 0.71
C VAL A 275 6.73 0.91 -0.03
N VAL A 276 6.34 2.08 0.46
CA VAL A 276 6.94 3.35 0.04
C VAL A 276 8.22 3.56 0.83
N MET A 277 9.33 3.82 0.12
CA MET A 277 10.64 3.95 0.74
C MET A 277 11.50 5.03 0.07
N VAL A 278 12.59 5.38 0.73
CA VAL A 278 13.75 6.07 0.17
C VAL A 278 14.97 5.20 0.36
N THR A 279 15.89 5.22 -0.59
CA THR A 279 17.08 4.38 -0.60
C THR A 279 18.34 5.22 -0.58
N TYR A 280 19.24 4.93 0.35
CA TYR A 280 20.62 5.40 0.32
C TYR A 280 21.51 4.39 -0.36
N SER A 281 22.27 4.81 -1.35
CA SER A 281 23.03 3.96 -2.27
C SER A 281 24.48 4.36 -2.32
N ILE A 282 25.38 3.39 -2.27
CA ILE A 282 26.84 3.57 -2.43
C ILE A 282 27.32 2.72 -3.61
N PRO A 283 27.84 3.32 -4.70
CA PRO A 283 28.43 2.55 -5.79
C PRO A 283 29.80 1.99 -5.36
N LEU A 284 29.99 0.70 -5.52
CA LEU A 284 31.24 0.01 -5.17
C LEU A 284 32.08 -0.27 -6.42
N TYR A 285 33.36 0.01 -6.33
CA TYR A 285 34.33 -0.20 -7.42
C TYR A 285 35.47 -1.10 -6.97
N ASP A 286 36.00 -1.88 -7.89
CA ASP A 286 37.23 -2.68 -7.70
C ASP A 286 38.50 -1.79 -7.77
N GLN A 287 39.66 -2.42 -7.51
CA GLN A 287 40.94 -1.71 -7.54
C GLN A 287 41.28 -1.16 -8.94
N LYS A 288 40.62 -1.65 -10.00
CA LYS A 288 40.76 -1.16 -11.37
C LYS A 288 39.69 -0.14 -11.77
N SER A 289 38.92 0.32 -10.82
CA SER A 289 37.78 1.25 -11.03
C SER A 289 36.66 0.67 -11.88
N ASN A 290 36.50 -0.64 -11.95
CA ASN A 290 35.33 -1.26 -12.55
C ASN A 290 34.20 -1.29 -11.49
N LEU A 291 32.97 -1.02 -11.89
CA LEU A 291 31.81 -1.10 -11.02
C LEU A 291 31.58 -2.57 -10.61
N ILE A 292 31.58 -2.83 -9.31
CA ILE A 292 31.16 -4.13 -8.74
C ILE A 292 29.63 -4.17 -8.65
N GLY A 293 29.01 -3.09 -8.21
CA GLY A 293 27.57 -2.96 -8.01
C GLY A 293 27.23 -1.75 -7.16
N VAL A 294 25.96 -1.65 -6.77
CA VAL A 294 25.44 -0.62 -5.88
C VAL A 294 24.94 -1.26 -4.59
N LEU A 295 25.54 -0.88 -3.48
CA LEU A 295 25.13 -1.30 -2.14
C LEU A 295 24.07 -0.32 -1.60
N THR A 296 22.96 -0.84 -1.05
CA THR A 296 21.84 -0.01 -0.62
C THR A 296 21.40 -0.24 0.82
N SER A 297 20.75 0.76 1.36
CA SER A 297 19.93 0.68 2.58
C SER A 297 18.65 1.47 2.39
N ASP A 298 17.54 0.83 2.74
CA ASP A 298 16.21 1.39 2.51
C ASP A 298 15.56 1.80 3.84
N LEU A 299 14.95 2.97 3.84
CA LEU A 299 14.05 3.42 4.89
C LEU A 299 12.62 3.38 4.39
N GLU A 300 11.79 2.55 5.03
CA GLU A 300 10.34 2.58 4.85
C GLU A 300 9.79 3.91 5.35
N LEU A 301 8.98 4.58 4.53
CA LEU A 301 8.29 5.81 4.90
C LEU A 301 6.95 5.45 5.56
N LYS A 302 6.70 6.00 6.75
CA LYS A 302 5.50 5.73 7.56
C LYS A 302 4.71 6.99 7.82
#